data_8b3b2c7c00926ce103a6da151f396757
#
_entry.id   8b3b2c7c00926ce103a6da151f396757
#
_cell.length_a   1.000
_cell.length_b   1.000
_cell.length_c   1.000
_cell.angle_alpha   90.00
_cell.angle_beta   90.00
_cell.angle_gamma   90.00
#
_symmetry.space_group_name_H-M   'P 1'
#
loop_
_entity.id
_entity.type
_entity.pdbx_description
1 polymer ?
#
loop_
_entity_poly.entity_id
_entity_poly.type
_entity_poly.pdbx_seq_one_letter_code
_entity_poly.pdbx_strand_id
1 'polypeptide(L)' 'QLSKSEILTYVTQLYTSQSQGMFVILRKGKRQAFQGRITELSSKEITIKTAEKYELLQISEIIEMSLVEVLDE' A
#
# COMPACT_ATOMS: atom_id res chain seq x y z
N GLN A 1 -11.41 -2.96 -9.49
CA GLN A 1 -10.56 -1.81 -9.20
C GLN A 1 -11.20 -0.96 -8.11
N LEU A 2 -10.41 -0.58 -7.11
CA LEU A 2 -10.90 0.16 -5.96
C LEU A 2 -11.08 1.64 -6.30
N SER A 3 -12.09 2.25 -5.69
CA SER A 3 -12.25 3.70 -5.79
C SER A 3 -11.23 4.39 -4.90
N LYS A 4 -11.02 5.69 -5.12
CA LYS A 4 -10.09 6.46 -4.32
C LYS A 4 -10.46 6.45 -2.84
N SER A 5 -11.74 6.57 -2.52
CA SER A 5 -12.18 6.59 -1.13
C SER A 5 -11.96 5.23 -0.47
N GLU A 6 -12.14 4.14 -1.20
CA GLU A 6 -11.86 2.81 -0.68
C GLU A 6 -10.37 2.64 -0.42
N ILE A 7 -9.53 3.12 -1.33
CA ILE A 7 -8.08 3.07 -1.16
C ILE A 7 -7.67 3.84 0.09
N LEU A 8 -8.20 5.05 0.27
CA LEU A 8 -7.87 5.86 1.44
C LEU A 8 -8.29 5.16 2.73
N THR A 9 -9.44 4.51 2.74
CA THR A 9 -9.91 3.77 3.90
C THR A 9 -8.97 2.62 4.24
N TYR A 10 -8.59 1.82 3.23
CA TYR A 10 -7.69 0.68 3.45
C TYR A 10 -6.30 1.13 3.87
N VAL A 11 -5.79 2.18 3.24
CA VAL A 11 -4.48 2.73 3.58
C VAL A 11 -4.47 3.17 5.05
N THR A 12 -5.52 3.87 5.49
CA THR A 12 -5.62 4.32 6.88
C THR A 12 -5.66 3.13 7.84
N GLN A 13 -6.43 2.10 7.50
CA GLN A 13 -6.53 0.91 8.35
C GLN A 13 -5.19 0.19 8.45
N LEU A 14 -4.50 0.01 7.34
CA LEU A 14 -3.19 -0.64 7.34
C LEU A 14 -2.17 0.17 8.11
N TYR A 15 -2.21 1.48 7.97
CA TYR A 15 -1.31 2.36 8.71
C TYR A 15 -1.56 2.28 10.21
N THR A 16 -2.83 2.40 10.61
CA THR A 16 -3.18 2.38 12.02
C THR A 16 -2.81 1.07 12.69
N SER A 17 -3.04 -0.05 12.01
CA SER A 17 -2.74 -1.37 12.55
C SER A 17 -1.27 -1.77 12.37
N GLN A 18 -0.49 -1.00 11.59
CA GLN A 18 0.90 -1.32 11.27
C GLN A 18 1.04 -2.70 10.64
N SER A 19 0.05 -3.05 9.82
CA SER A 19 0.00 -4.36 9.17
C SER A 19 0.76 -4.35 7.86
N GLN A 20 1.21 -5.52 7.44
CA GLN A 20 1.77 -5.70 6.10
C GLN A 20 0.66 -5.67 5.07
N GLY A 21 0.89 -4.97 3.97
CA GLY A 21 -0.04 -4.91 2.87
C GLY A 21 0.64 -5.23 1.56
N MET A 22 -0.15 -5.69 0.61
CA MET A 22 0.27 -5.83 -0.78
C MET A 22 -0.38 -4.68 -1.56
N PHE A 23 0.43 -3.96 -2.31
CA PHE A 23 -0.03 -2.80 -3.08
C PHE A 23 0.31 -3.02 -4.54
N VAL A 24 -0.70 -2.98 -5.40
CA VAL A 24 -0.47 -3.05 -6.84
C VAL A 24 -0.71 -1.65 -7.39
N ILE A 25 0.30 -1.12 -8.05
CA ILE A 25 0.22 0.21 -8.65
C ILE A 25 0.36 0.11 -10.17
N LEU A 26 -0.17 1.14 -10.83
CA LEU A 26 0.02 1.31 -12.26
C LEU A 26 0.84 2.58 -12.46
N ARG A 27 2.03 2.42 -13.00
CA ARG A 27 2.95 3.53 -13.21
C ARG A 27 3.47 3.47 -14.64
N LYS A 28 3.20 4.52 -15.40
CA LYS A 28 3.62 4.60 -16.80
C LYS A 28 3.17 3.37 -17.60
N GLY A 29 1.93 2.95 -17.36
CA GLY A 29 1.36 1.82 -18.08
C GLY A 29 1.83 0.45 -17.61
N LYS A 30 2.63 0.38 -16.56
CA LYS A 30 3.16 -0.89 -16.07
C LYS A 30 2.64 -1.19 -14.68
N ARG A 31 2.25 -2.43 -14.45
CA ARG A 31 1.86 -2.90 -13.13
C ARG A 31 3.09 -3.26 -12.33
N GLN A 32 3.10 -2.81 -11.08
CA GLN A 32 4.15 -3.17 -10.13
C GLN A 32 3.47 -3.52 -8.82
N ALA A 33 4.01 -4.51 -8.14
CA ALA A 33 3.47 -4.95 -6.86
C ALA A 33 4.55 -4.78 -5.78
N PHE A 34 4.12 -4.26 -4.63
CA PHE A 34 5.00 -4.07 -3.48
C PHE A 34 4.34 -4.65 -2.26
N GLN A 35 5.13 -5.25 -1.39
CA GLN A 35 4.66 -5.73 -0.11
C GLN A 35 5.43 -5.01 0.98
N GLY A 36 4.69 -4.44 1.93
CA GLY A 36 5.37 -3.72 2.99
C GLY A 36 4.39 -3.12 3.99
N ARG A 37 4.95 -2.40 4.94
CA ARG A 37 4.22 -1.74 6.01
C ARG A 37 4.27 -0.24 5.77
N ILE A 38 3.13 0.42 5.91
CA ILE A 38 3.06 1.87 5.73
C ILE A 38 3.73 2.55 6.91
N THR A 39 4.73 3.38 6.62
CA THR A 39 5.46 4.13 7.64
C THR A 39 5.07 5.60 7.67
N GLU A 40 4.59 6.12 6.55
CA GLU A 40 4.12 7.51 6.47
C GLU A 40 2.90 7.57 5.57
N LEU A 41 1.99 8.47 5.90
CA LEU A 41 0.72 8.57 5.22
C LEU A 41 0.35 10.03 5.02
N SER A 42 -0.03 10.39 3.80
CA SER A 42 -0.66 11.66 3.49
C SER A 42 -1.87 11.42 2.59
N SER A 43 -2.60 12.47 2.27
CA SER A 43 -3.76 12.33 1.39
C SER A 43 -3.37 12.03 -0.05
N LYS A 44 -2.10 12.17 -0.42
CA LYS A 44 -1.65 11.98 -1.80
C LYS A 44 -0.72 10.79 -1.98
N GLU A 45 0.00 10.41 -0.95
CA GLU A 45 1.02 9.38 -1.10
C GLU A 45 1.26 8.66 0.22
N ILE A 46 1.83 7.48 0.09
CA ILE A 46 2.25 6.70 1.24
C ILE A 46 3.70 6.29 1.05
N THR A 47 4.40 6.14 2.17
CA THR A 47 5.72 5.51 2.16
C THR A 47 5.57 4.15 2.81
N ILE A 48 6.07 3.12 2.16
CA ILE A 48 6.06 1.77 2.71
C ILE A 48 7.48 1.28 2.90
N LYS A 49 7.66 0.45 3.92
CA LYS A 49 8.92 -0.25 4.16
C LYS A 49 8.77 -1.66 3.66
N THR A 50 9.48 -1.98 2.58
CA THR A 50 9.53 -3.34 2.05
C THR A 50 10.66 -4.11 2.72
N ALA A 51 10.85 -5.36 2.32
CA ALA A 51 11.95 -6.17 2.87
C ALA A 51 13.31 -5.54 2.58
N GLU A 52 13.41 -4.75 1.53
CA GLU A 52 14.71 -4.26 1.05
C GLU A 52 14.90 -2.76 1.26
N LYS A 53 13.84 -1.95 1.11
CA LYS A 53 13.99 -0.50 1.12
C LYS A 53 12.64 0.18 1.35
N TYR A 54 12.68 1.51 1.43
CA TYR A 54 11.46 2.32 1.46
C TYR A 54 11.03 2.60 0.03
N GLU A 55 9.70 2.58 -0.18
CA GLU A 55 9.11 2.93 -1.48
C GLU A 55 8.07 4.00 -1.27
N LEU A 56 8.05 4.99 -2.15
CA LEU A 56 7.05 6.04 -2.16
C LEU A 56 6.00 5.71 -3.21
N LEU A 57 4.75 5.57 -2.80
CA LEU A 57 3.66 5.23 -3.71
C LEU A 57 2.65 6.37 -3.73
N GLN A 58 2.26 6.79 -4.94
CA GLN A 58 1.20 7.77 -5.09
C GLN A 58 -0.15 7.06 -4.96
N ILE A 59 -1.03 7.60 -4.14
CA ILE A 59 -2.34 6.98 -3.93
C ILE A 59 -3.10 6.87 -5.26
N SER A 60 -2.94 7.85 -6.14
CA SER A 60 -3.61 7.82 -7.44
C SER A 60 -3.14 6.67 -8.34
N GLU A 61 -1.99 6.07 -8.06
CA GLU A 61 -1.47 4.97 -8.85
C GLU A 61 -1.92 3.60 -8.33
N ILE A 62 -2.44 3.54 -7.11
CA ILE A 62 -2.82 2.27 -6.48
C ILE A 62 -4.10 1.76 -7.14
N ILE A 63 -4.05 0.55 -7.67
CA ILE A 63 -5.22 -0.06 -8.30
C ILE A 63 -5.76 -1.25 -7.52
N GLU A 64 -4.94 -1.87 -6.67
CA GLU A 64 -5.37 -2.98 -5.81
C GLU A 64 -4.59 -2.95 -4.52
N MET A 65 -5.25 -3.41 -3.46
CA MET A 65 -4.62 -3.55 -2.14
C MET A 65 -5.16 -4.79 -1.47
N SER A 66 -4.34 -5.42 -0.67
CA SER A 66 -4.81 -6.53 0.17
C SER A 66 -3.96 -6.60 1.43
N LEU A 67 -4.55 -7.17 2.47
CA LEU A 67 -3.86 -7.44 3.72
C LEU A 67 -3.02 -8.70 3.55
N VAL A 68 -1.77 -8.63 3.98
CA VAL A 68 -0.91 -9.80 4.00
C VAL A 68 -0.94 -10.37 5.41
N GLU A 69 -1.44 -11.59 5.54
CA GLU A 69 -1.46 -12.26 6.83
C GLU A 69 -0.18 -13.03 7.01
N VAL A 70 0.43 -12.83 8.17
CA VAL A 70 1.59 -13.60 8.56
C VAL A 70 1.10 -14.64 9.56
N LEU A 71 1.19 -15.91 9.16
CA LEU A 71 0.82 -16.99 10.04
C LEU A 71 1.99 -17.31 10.95
N ASP A 72 1.82 -17.00 12.21
CA ASP A 72 2.80 -17.36 13.25
C ASP A 72 2.51 -18.76 13.71
N GLU A 73 3.49 -19.61 13.59
CA GLU A 73 3.35 -20.96 14.10
C GLU A 73 4.25 -21.23 15.25
#